data_482ff90933f65b35c3be3d2489f89459
#
_entry.id   482ff90933f65b35c3be3d2489f89459
#
_cell.length_a   1.000
_cell.length_b   1.000
_cell.length_c   1.000
_cell.angle_alpha   90.00
_cell.angle_beta   90.00
_cell.angle_gamma   90.00
#
_symmetry.space_group_name_H-M   'P 1'
#
loop_
_entity.id
_entity.type
_entity.pdbx_description
1 polymer ?
#
loop_
_entity_poly.entity_id
_entity_poly.type
_entity_poly.pdbx_seq_one_letter_code
_entity_poly.pdbx_strand_id
1 'polypeptide(L)'
;MTIRLAAILLLATLPSAAAPLAYVSNELAGTVTVIDTATDRAVGTLKVGARPRGIQVSADGKQVYVALSDIARNVKGAVDAIVALDAATGKVVARYDAGTDPERFVVSRDGSRLYASNEDAGTVSVTDVKRNKVIATLIVGIEPEGVALSPDGRWVYVTAETSNTVSVIDTRTSRVVASFLVDPRPRSAAFSPDGKRAYVTAEIGGTVTVVDVPRHQVTRTLRLQPAAKPVGVVASPDGKRVYVANGHGNAVSVIDAAREKVIAVVPVGKRPWGIAVTPDGRKVYTANGVSNDVSVIDAATLRVVARVPAGAGAWGVAIGPR
;
A
#
# COMPACT_ATOMS: atom_id res chain seq x y z
N MET A 1 2.72 -65.61 -27.09
CA MET A 1 3.12 -64.24 -27.56
C MET A 1 2.24 -63.24 -26.85
N THR A 2 2.69 -62.69 -25.72
CA THR A 2 1.90 -61.86 -24.82
C THR A 2 2.25 -60.38 -25.08
N ILE A 3 1.31 -59.64 -25.65
CA ILE A 3 1.47 -58.22 -25.93
C ILE A 3 1.19 -57.44 -24.63
N ARG A 4 2.22 -56.79 -24.09
CA ARG A 4 2.07 -55.85 -22.98
C ARG A 4 1.70 -54.48 -23.55
N LEU A 5 0.46 -54.02 -23.30
CA LEU A 5 0.08 -52.62 -23.52
C LEU A 5 0.74 -51.73 -22.43
N ALA A 6 1.59 -50.83 -22.87
CA ALA A 6 2.10 -49.74 -22.00
C ALA A 6 1.09 -48.60 -22.02
N ALA A 7 0.48 -48.35 -20.88
CA ALA A 7 -0.37 -47.17 -20.70
C ALA A 7 0.52 -45.91 -20.56
N ILE A 8 0.47 -45.03 -21.55
CA ILE A 8 1.09 -43.70 -21.50
C ILE A 8 0.17 -42.79 -20.66
N LEU A 9 0.62 -42.48 -19.45
CA LEU A 9 -0.05 -41.47 -18.60
C LEU A 9 0.30 -40.09 -19.15
N LEU A 10 -0.61 -39.48 -19.91
CA LEU A 10 -0.51 -38.03 -20.23
C LEU A 10 -0.79 -37.22 -18.96
N LEU A 11 0.27 -36.73 -18.32
CA LEU A 11 0.14 -35.68 -17.33
C LEU A 11 -0.31 -34.39 -18.06
N ALA A 12 -1.60 -34.07 -17.98
CA ALA A 12 -2.10 -32.79 -18.37
C ALA A 12 -1.52 -31.73 -17.42
N THR A 13 -0.56 -30.95 -17.91
CA THR A 13 -0.09 -29.75 -17.21
C THR A 13 -1.23 -28.74 -17.19
N LEU A 14 -1.88 -28.59 -16.03
CA LEU A 14 -2.80 -27.48 -15.81
C LEU A 14 -2.04 -26.18 -16.10
N PRO A 15 -2.63 -25.23 -16.84
CA PRO A 15 -1.99 -23.93 -17.03
C PRO A 15 -1.72 -23.31 -15.66
N SER A 16 -0.46 -23.08 -15.35
CA SER A 16 -0.08 -22.32 -14.16
C SER A 16 -0.74 -20.95 -14.28
N ALA A 17 -1.60 -20.60 -13.33
CA ALA A 17 -2.12 -19.24 -13.27
C ALA A 17 -0.92 -18.27 -13.30
N ALA A 18 -1.00 -17.24 -14.15
CA ALA A 18 0.07 -16.26 -14.27
C ALA A 18 0.34 -15.66 -12.87
N ALA A 19 1.59 -15.50 -12.52
CA ALA A 19 1.96 -14.89 -11.24
C ALA A 19 1.46 -13.44 -11.19
N PRO A 20 1.08 -12.92 -10.02
CA PRO A 20 0.66 -11.54 -9.91
C PRO A 20 1.78 -10.58 -10.30
N LEU A 21 1.42 -9.41 -10.83
CA LEU A 21 2.35 -8.33 -11.09
C LEU A 21 2.43 -7.39 -9.87
N ALA A 22 3.63 -6.90 -9.58
CA ALA A 22 3.83 -5.80 -8.65
C ALA A 22 4.03 -4.51 -9.44
N TYR A 23 3.40 -3.43 -8.97
CA TYR A 23 3.44 -2.10 -9.55
C TYR A 23 4.07 -1.15 -8.56
N VAL A 24 5.07 -0.39 -9.00
CA VAL A 24 5.84 0.52 -8.14
C VAL A 24 5.76 1.92 -8.71
N SER A 25 5.17 2.85 -7.97
CA SER A 25 5.15 4.27 -8.35
C SER A 25 6.53 4.88 -8.13
N ASN A 26 6.98 5.68 -9.11
CA ASN A 26 8.29 6.35 -9.11
C ASN A 26 8.05 7.85 -9.10
N GLU A 27 8.07 8.45 -7.92
CA GLU A 27 7.66 9.83 -7.65
C GLU A 27 8.38 10.85 -8.52
N LEU A 28 9.70 10.73 -8.61
CA LEU A 28 10.55 11.67 -9.34
C LEU A 28 10.58 11.39 -10.85
N ALA A 29 10.36 10.14 -11.26
CA ALA A 29 10.38 9.75 -12.67
C ALA A 29 9.03 9.95 -13.37
N GLY A 30 7.93 10.16 -12.66
CA GLY A 30 6.58 10.26 -13.24
C GLY A 30 6.09 8.96 -13.88
N THR A 31 6.53 7.81 -13.37
CA THR A 31 6.29 6.49 -13.97
C THR A 31 5.84 5.46 -12.95
N VAL A 32 5.38 4.32 -13.45
CA VAL A 32 5.16 3.09 -12.66
C VAL A 32 6.02 1.98 -13.25
N THR A 33 6.87 1.35 -12.44
CA THR A 33 7.61 0.14 -12.81
C THR A 33 6.73 -1.08 -12.58
N VAL A 34 6.66 -1.98 -13.56
CA VAL A 34 5.92 -3.25 -13.48
C VAL A 34 6.90 -4.39 -13.29
N ILE A 35 6.69 -5.21 -12.27
CA ILE A 35 7.57 -6.33 -11.88
C ILE A 35 6.77 -7.63 -11.94
N ASP A 36 7.31 -8.63 -12.60
CA ASP A 36 6.81 -10.01 -12.57
C ASP A 36 7.26 -10.66 -11.25
N THR A 37 6.30 -11.06 -10.40
CA THR A 37 6.61 -11.65 -9.10
C THR A 37 7.06 -13.11 -9.16
N ALA A 38 6.94 -13.80 -10.30
CA ALA A 38 7.51 -15.14 -10.47
C ALA A 38 9.03 -15.06 -10.66
N THR A 39 9.48 -14.09 -11.44
CA THR A 39 10.89 -13.94 -11.83
C THR A 39 11.64 -12.88 -11.05
N ASP A 40 10.93 -12.01 -10.32
CA ASP A 40 11.44 -10.82 -9.63
C ASP A 40 12.22 -9.88 -10.58
N ARG A 41 11.66 -9.67 -11.79
CA ARG A 41 12.26 -8.80 -12.81
C ARG A 41 11.29 -7.72 -13.25
N ALA A 42 11.81 -6.54 -13.52
CA ALA A 42 11.04 -5.49 -14.17
C ALA A 42 10.70 -5.93 -15.60
N VAL A 43 9.41 -5.89 -15.95
CA VAL A 43 8.88 -6.29 -17.26
C VAL A 43 8.28 -5.12 -18.03
N GLY A 44 8.14 -3.95 -17.41
CA GLY A 44 7.60 -2.76 -18.09
C GLY A 44 7.74 -1.51 -17.25
N THR A 45 7.53 -0.37 -17.91
CA THR A 45 7.44 0.95 -17.29
C THR A 45 6.30 1.72 -17.94
N LEU A 46 5.38 2.25 -17.12
CA LEU A 46 4.21 3.00 -17.56
C LEU A 46 4.44 4.49 -17.25
N LYS A 47 4.20 5.38 -18.21
CA LYS A 47 4.18 6.82 -17.96
C LYS A 47 2.81 7.20 -17.40
N VAL A 48 2.78 7.86 -16.25
CA VAL A 48 1.51 8.15 -15.55
C VAL A 48 1.28 9.64 -15.29
N GLY A 49 2.32 10.43 -15.16
CA GLY A 49 2.20 11.87 -14.87
C GLY A 49 3.12 12.30 -13.73
N ALA A 50 2.90 13.51 -13.25
CA ALA A 50 3.74 14.11 -12.23
C ALA A 50 3.55 13.41 -10.87
N ARG A 51 4.65 13.23 -10.16
CA ARG A 51 4.74 12.87 -8.74
C ARG A 51 3.80 11.73 -8.32
N PRO A 52 3.84 10.54 -9.00
CA PRO A 52 3.01 9.40 -8.63
C PRO A 52 3.44 8.85 -7.26
N ARG A 53 2.49 8.74 -6.31
CA ARG A 53 2.71 8.29 -4.93
C ARG A 53 1.88 7.06 -4.59
N GLY A 54 0.74 7.24 -3.92
CA GLY A 54 -0.16 6.13 -3.59
C GLY A 54 -0.51 5.30 -4.81
N ILE A 55 -0.49 3.97 -4.66
CA ILE A 55 -0.78 3.03 -5.75
C ILE A 55 -1.60 1.86 -5.23
N GLN A 56 -2.59 1.43 -5.98
CA GLN A 56 -3.44 0.28 -5.65
C GLN A 56 -3.85 -0.47 -6.93
N VAL A 57 -3.94 -1.78 -6.85
CA VAL A 57 -4.54 -2.62 -7.92
C VAL A 57 -5.99 -2.91 -7.54
N SER A 58 -6.89 -2.87 -8.53
CA SER A 58 -8.30 -3.24 -8.34
C SER A 58 -8.44 -4.71 -7.91
N ALA A 59 -9.55 -5.04 -7.24
CA ALA A 59 -9.79 -6.39 -6.73
C ALA A 59 -9.83 -7.45 -7.85
N ASP A 60 -10.22 -7.07 -9.08
CA ASP A 60 -10.22 -7.95 -10.26
C ASP A 60 -8.90 -7.93 -11.05
N GLY A 61 -7.92 -7.15 -10.61
CA GLY A 61 -6.60 -7.04 -11.25
C GLY A 61 -6.57 -6.26 -12.56
N LYS A 62 -7.69 -5.70 -13.01
CA LYS A 62 -7.79 -5.07 -14.33
C LYS A 62 -7.34 -3.61 -14.36
N GLN A 63 -7.32 -2.95 -13.22
CA GLN A 63 -6.94 -1.54 -13.12
C GLN A 63 -5.84 -1.32 -12.09
N VAL A 64 -4.97 -0.38 -12.38
CA VAL A 64 -3.97 0.15 -11.45
C VAL A 64 -4.31 1.62 -11.21
N TYR A 65 -4.62 1.94 -9.97
CA TYR A 65 -4.89 3.31 -9.53
C TYR A 65 -3.61 3.95 -9.00
N VAL A 66 -3.38 5.22 -9.33
CA VAL A 66 -2.20 5.96 -8.91
C VAL A 66 -2.60 7.37 -8.49
N ALA A 67 -2.17 7.80 -7.31
CA ALA A 67 -2.29 9.19 -6.88
C ALA A 67 -1.21 10.02 -7.58
N LEU A 68 -1.64 11.08 -8.25
CA LEU A 68 -0.77 12.08 -8.86
C LEU A 68 -0.94 13.38 -8.10
N SER A 69 0.16 14.02 -7.73
CA SER A 69 0.13 15.32 -7.08
C SER A 69 1.07 16.30 -7.77
N ASP A 70 0.79 17.61 -7.63
CA ASP A 70 1.65 18.65 -8.18
C ASP A 70 2.76 19.02 -7.19
N ILE A 71 3.93 19.38 -7.72
CA ILE A 71 5.05 19.88 -6.93
C ILE A 71 4.81 21.35 -6.53
N ALA A 72 4.03 22.07 -7.31
CA ALA A 72 3.81 23.49 -7.13
C ALA A 72 2.39 23.76 -6.62
N ARG A 73 2.30 24.12 -5.34
CA ARG A 73 1.07 24.65 -4.73
C ARG A 73 0.57 25.84 -5.57
N ASN A 74 -0.70 25.82 -5.96
CA ASN A 74 -1.39 26.92 -6.67
C ASN A 74 -0.97 27.18 -8.12
N VAL A 75 -0.45 26.21 -8.86
CA VAL A 75 -0.24 26.36 -10.30
C VAL A 75 -1.54 26.05 -11.05
N LYS A 76 -1.99 27.00 -11.88
CA LYS A 76 -3.15 26.79 -12.77
C LYS A 76 -2.86 25.66 -13.74
N GLY A 77 -3.57 24.54 -13.63
CA GLY A 77 -3.30 23.31 -14.40
C GLY A 77 -2.71 22.18 -13.55
N ALA A 78 -2.67 22.37 -12.23
CA ALA A 78 -2.31 21.33 -11.26
C ALA A 78 -3.01 20.01 -11.56
N VAL A 79 -2.23 18.93 -11.47
CA VAL A 79 -2.62 17.61 -11.95
C VAL A 79 -3.01 16.69 -10.80
N ASP A 80 -3.48 17.28 -9.68
CA ASP A 80 -3.95 16.52 -8.53
C ASP A 80 -5.11 15.62 -8.92
N ALA A 81 -4.91 14.32 -8.87
CA ALA A 81 -5.92 13.35 -9.22
C ALA A 81 -5.54 11.93 -8.81
N ILE A 82 -6.52 11.05 -8.75
CA ILE A 82 -6.28 9.62 -8.84
C ILE A 82 -6.55 9.17 -10.28
N VAL A 83 -5.52 8.65 -10.96
CA VAL A 83 -5.68 8.07 -12.30
C VAL A 83 -5.86 6.56 -12.20
N ALA A 84 -6.72 6.01 -13.07
CA ALA A 84 -6.83 4.57 -13.28
C ALA A 84 -6.21 4.21 -14.62
N LEU A 85 -5.31 3.22 -14.59
CA LEU A 85 -4.69 2.64 -15.77
C LEU A 85 -5.33 1.26 -16.02
N ASP A 86 -5.56 0.93 -17.26
CA ASP A 86 -5.82 -0.45 -17.66
C ASP A 86 -4.54 -1.27 -17.46
N ALA A 87 -4.61 -2.33 -16.66
CA ALA A 87 -3.42 -3.09 -16.26
C ALA A 87 -2.76 -3.86 -17.42
N ALA A 88 -3.52 -4.22 -18.45
CA ALA A 88 -3.01 -4.95 -19.60
C ALA A 88 -2.30 -4.03 -20.61
N THR A 89 -2.83 -2.82 -20.83
CA THR A 89 -2.33 -1.90 -21.85
C THR A 89 -1.49 -0.76 -21.30
N GLY A 90 -1.57 -0.51 -19.99
CA GLY A 90 -0.92 0.64 -19.32
C GLY A 90 -1.53 2.00 -19.68
N LYS A 91 -2.64 2.04 -20.40
CA LYS A 91 -3.30 3.29 -20.78
C LYS A 91 -4.13 3.85 -19.64
N VAL A 92 -4.11 5.18 -19.46
CA VAL A 92 -5.03 5.86 -18.55
C VAL A 92 -6.46 5.74 -19.10
N VAL A 93 -7.35 5.16 -18.31
CA VAL A 93 -8.76 4.93 -18.68
C VAL A 93 -9.73 5.82 -17.89
N ALA A 94 -9.28 6.35 -16.75
CA ALA A 94 -10.07 7.30 -15.97
C ALA A 94 -9.16 8.22 -15.14
N ARG A 95 -9.73 9.37 -14.76
CA ARG A 95 -9.12 10.36 -13.88
C ARG A 95 -10.18 10.86 -12.91
N TYR A 96 -9.91 10.75 -11.63
CA TYR A 96 -10.82 11.10 -10.56
C TYR A 96 -10.31 12.34 -9.82
N ASP A 97 -11.21 13.28 -9.58
CA ASP A 97 -10.95 14.40 -8.67
C ASP A 97 -10.82 13.84 -7.25
N ALA A 98 -9.73 14.16 -6.59
CA ALA A 98 -9.37 13.68 -5.28
C ALA A 98 -9.01 14.81 -4.29
N GLY A 99 -9.26 16.07 -4.69
CA GLY A 99 -8.84 17.24 -3.90
C GLY A 99 -7.39 17.63 -4.16
N THR A 100 -6.73 18.25 -3.15
CA THR A 100 -5.40 18.86 -3.29
C THR A 100 -4.32 18.00 -2.65
N ASP A 101 -3.20 17.82 -3.36
CA ASP A 101 -2.04 17.00 -2.96
C ASP A 101 -2.43 15.61 -2.42
N PRO A 102 -3.03 14.73 -3.26
CA PRO A 102 -3.44 13.41 -2.82
C PRO A 102 -2.22 12.53 -2.60
N GLU A 103 -1.99 12.14 -1.33
CA GLU A 103 -0.86 11.30 -0.95
C GLU A 103 -1.18 9.82 -1.13
N ARG A 104 -2.22 9.35 -0.44
CA ARG A 104 -2.70 7.97 -0.47
C ARG A 104 -4.21 7.93 -0.65
N PHE A 105 -4.67 6.79 -1.09
CA PHE A 105 -6.08 6.53 -1.29
C PHE A 105 -6.38 5.04 -1.12
N VAL A 106 -7.66 4.73 -0.98
CA VAL A 106 -8.18 3.37 -1.13
C VAL A 106 -9.43 3.37 -2.01
N VAL A 107 -9.55 2.34 -2.85
CA VAL A 107 -10.76 2.04 -3.61
C VAL A 107 -11.51 0.93 -2.88
N SER A 108 -12.82 1.09 -2.70
CA SER A 108 -13.66 0.05 -2.11
C SER A 108 -13.58 -1.25 -2.93
N ARG A 109 -13.81 -2.40 -2.28
CA ARG A 109 -13.67 -3.71 -2.94
C ARG A 109 -14.58 -3.89 -4.16
N ASP A 110 -15.74 -3.27 -4.12
CA ASP A 110 -16.72 -3.26 -5.22
C ASP A 110 -16.40 -2.22 -6.30
N GLY A 111 -15.31 -1.45 -6.13
CA GLY A 111 -14.88 -0.39 -7.04
C GLY A 111 -15.79 0.84 -7.06
N SER A 112 -16.79 0.94 -6.17
CA SER A 112 -17.82 2.00 -6.25
C SER A 112 -17.40 3.32 -5.60
N ARG A 113 -16.46 3.28 -4.64
CA ARG A 113 -16.01 4.44 -3.84
C ARG A 113 -14.49 4.52 -3.83
N LEU A 114 -14.01 5.75 -3.86
CA LEU A 114 -12.61 6.10 -3.67
C LEU A 114 -12.51 7.08 -2.51
N TYR A 115 -11.60 6.82 -1.58
CA TYR A 115 -11.28 7.66 -0.43
C TYR A 115 -9.84 8.14 -0.59
N ALA A 116 -9.61 9.43 -0.77
CA ALA A 116 -8.28 10.00 -0.97
C ALA A 116 -7.96 11.03 0.11
N SER A 117 -6.76 10.95 0.69
CA SER A 117 -6.24 11.99 1.57
C SER A 117 -5.87 13.24 0.76
N ASN A 118 -6.20 14.40 1.30
CA ASN A 118 -5.88 15.72 0.74
C ASN A 118 -5.00 16.44 1.75
N GLU A 119 -3.68 16.33 1.58
CA GLU A 119 -2.69 16.75 2.56
C GLU A 119 -2.85 18.22 2.91
N ASP A 120 -2.87 19.09 1.91
CA ASP A 120 -2.97 20.55 2.09
C ASP A 120 -4.28 21.01 2.73
N ALA A 121 -5.38 20.26 2.53
CA ALA A 121 -6.71 20.67 2.99
C ALA A 121 -7.11 20.06 4.35
N GLY A 122 -6.35 19.11 4.90
CA GLY A 122 -6.72 18.42 6.14
C GLY A 122 -7.96 17.54 6.01
N THR A 123 -8.25 17.04 4.81
CA THR A 123 -9.52 16.35 4.51
C THR A 123 -9.30 15.00 3.80
N VAL A 124 -10.37 14.23 3.74
CA VAL A 124 -10.50 13.07 2.82
C VAL A 124 -11.65 13.32 1.88
N SER A 125 -11.42 13.19 0.59
CA SER A 125 -12.46 13.18 -0.43
C SER A 125 -13.04 11.78 -0.58
N VAL A 126 -14.37 11.68 -0.64
CA VAL A 126 -15.11 10.47 -0.97
C VAL A 126 -15.69 10.64 -2.37
N THR A 127 -15.19 9.87 -3.34
CA THR A 127 -15.60 9.98 -4.74
C THR A 127 -16.47 8.79 -5.15
N ASP A 128 -17.59 9.06 -5.79
CA ASP A 128 -18.39 8.05 -6.51
C ASP A 128 -17.66 7.75 -7.83
N VAL A 129 -17.07 6.56 -7.93
CA VAL A 129 -16.22 6.17 -9.06
C VAL A 129 -17.02 6.12 -10.37
N LYS A 130 -18.25 5.62 -10.33
CA LYS A 130 -19.09 5.51 -11.53
C LYS A 130 -19.52 6.86 -12.08
N ARG A 131 -19.84 7.81 -11.18
CA ARG A 131 -20.27 9.16 -11.57
C ARG A 131 -19.10 10.13 -11.75
N ASN A 132 -17.91 9.72 -11.34
CA ASN A 132 -16.71 10.54 -11.25
C ASN A 132 -16.98 11.87 -10.52
N LYS A 133 -17.56 11.77 -9.34
CA LYS A 133 -17.96 12.94 -8.55
C LYS A 133 -17.62 12.77 -7.08
N VAL A 134 -16.99 13.79 -6.49
CA VAL A 134 -16.83 13.88 -5.03
C VAL A 134 -18.22 14.04 -4.40
N ILE A 135 -18.58 13.12 -3.52
CA ILE A 135 -19.89 13.09 -2.83
C ILE A 135 -19.80 13.50 -1.37
N ALA A 136 -18.60 13.49 -0.80
CA ALA A 136 -18.34 14.01 0.54
C ALA A 136 -16.87 14.45 0.65
N THR A 137 -16.64 15.47 1.50
CA THR A 137 -15.31 15.89 1.96
C THR A 137 -15.34 15.90 3.47
N LEU A 138 -14.45 15.14 4.10
CA LEU A 138 -14.45 14.87 5.53
C LEU A 138 -13.19 15.45 6.17
N ILE A 139 -13.36 16.24 7.24
CA ILE A 139 -12.23 16.76 8.04
C ILE A 139 -11.66 15.60 8.86
N VAL A 140 -10.35 15.36 8.77
CA VAL A 140 -9.67 14.19 9.38
C VAL A 140 -8.42 14.56 10.20
N GLY A 141 -8.00 15.82 10.17
CA GLY A 141 -6.82 16.32 10.86
C GLY A 141 -5.85 17.02 9.90
N ILE A 142 -4.75 17.54 10.44
CA ILE A 142 -3.77 18.33 9.68
C ILE A 142 -2.77 17.39 9.02
N GLU A 143 -2.51 17.59 7.73
CA GLU A 143 -1.62 16.78 6.90
C GLU A 143 -2.02 15.28 6.90
N PRO A 144 -3.22 14.92 6.39
CA PRO A 144 -3.61 13.52 6.25
C PRO A 144 -2.79 12.83 5.15
N GLU A 145 -2.19 11.68 5.48
CA GLU A 145 -1.36 10.95 4.55
C GLU A 145 -1.86 9.52 4.31
N GLY A 146 -1.79 8.66 5.32
CA GLY A 146 -2.13 7.25 5.20
C GLY A 146 -3.64 7.03 5.12
N VAL A 147 -4.09 6.23 4.15
CA VAL A 147 -5.49 5.80 4.02
C VAL A 147 -5.52 4.29 3.91
N ALA A 148 -6.29 3.62 4.77
CA ALA A 148 -6.41 2.16 4.78
C ALA A 148 -7.87 1.73 4.94
N LEU A 149 -8.29 0.73 4.15
CA LEU A 149 -9.63 0.15 4.20
C LEU A 149 -9.61 -1.17 4.97
N SER A 150 -10.54 -1.36 5.89
CA SER A 150 -10.69 -2.62 6.61
C SER A 150 -11.08 -3.78 5.67
N PRO A 151 -10.74 -5.04 6.01
CA PRO A 151 -11.03 -6.19 5.15
C PRO A 151 -12.50 -6.40 4.85
N ASP A 152 -13.40 -6.02 5.74
CA ASP A 152 -14.86 -6.06 5.55
C ASP A 152 -15.40 -4.86 4.75
N GLY A 153 -14.54 -3.89 4.41
CA GLY A 153 -14.90 -2.69 3.69
C GLY A 153 -15.66 -1.64 4.52
N ARG A 154 -15.81 -1.84 5.83
CA ARG A 154 -16.64 -0.98 6.68
C ARG A 154 -15.93 0.27 7.17
N TRP A 155 -14.63 0.18 7.44
CA TRP A 155 -13.86 1.23 8.06
C TRP A 155 -12.74 1.74 7.16
N VAL A 156 -12.61 3.04 7.05
CA VAL A 156 -11.40 3.68 6.51
C VAL A 156 -10.68 4.37 7.66
N TYR A 157 -9.40 4.01 7.86
CA TYR A 157 -8.50 4.68 8.79
C TYR A 157 -7.64 5.67 8.01
N VAL A 158 -7.58 6.89 8.54
CA VAL A 158 -6.79 7.99 7.95
C VAL A 158 -5.84 8.52 9.00
N THR A 159 -4.54 8.46 8.72
CA THR A 159 -3.50 9.04 9.57
C THR A 159 -3.32 10.52 9.25
N ALA A 160 -3.16 11.38 10.24
CA ALA A 160 -2.87 12.79 10.07
C ALA A 160 -1.57 13.17 10.81
N GLU A 161 -0.54 13.54 10.04
CA GLU A 161 0.84 13.67 10.50
C GLU A 161 1.01 14.70 11.62
N THR A 162 0.58 15.91 11.39
CA THR A 162 0.75 17.02 12.34
C THR A 162 -0.20 16.92 13.52
N SER A 163 -1.41 16.40 13.31
CA SER A 163 -2.38 16.16 14.38
C SER A 163 -2.03 14.98 15.27
N ASN A 164 -1.15 14.07 14.84
CA ASN A 164 -0.82 12.82 15.52
C ASN A 164 -2.07 11.95 15.80
N THR A 165 -3.00 11.93 14.87
CA THR A 165 -4.28 11.24 15.02
C THR A 165 -4.50 10.20 13.92
N VAL A 166 -5.42 9.28 14.22
CA VAL A 166 -6.07 8.42 13.22
C VAL A 166 -7.57 8.71 13.29
N SER A 167 -8.14 9.16 12.17
CA SER A 167 -9.59 9.33 12.02
C SER A 167 -10.20 8.05 11.44
N VAL A 168 -11.37 7.67 11.95
CA VAL A 168 -12.14 6.49 11.53
C VAL A 168 -13.36 6.95 10.77
N ILE A 169 -13.48 6.53 9.51
CA ILE A 169 -14.62 6.82 8.65
C ILE A 169 -15.48 5.55 8.52
N ASP A 170 -16.76 5.63 8.83
CA ASP A 170 -17.75 4.59 8.49
C ASP A 170 -18.14 4.77 7.01
N THR A 171 -17.81 3.78 6.18
CA THR A 171 -18.04 3.82 4.72
C THR A 171 -19.51 3.81 4.34
N ARG A 172 -20.40 3.29 5.20
CA ARG A 172 -21.84 3.24 4.95
C ARG A 172 -22.51 4.60 5.11
N THR A 173 -21.97 5.44 6.01
CA THR A 173 -22.53 6.77 6.30
C THR A 173 -21.69 7.88 5.70
N SER A 174 -20.44 7.59 5.26
CA SER A 174 -19.44 8.57 4.85
C SER A 174 -19.24 9.64 5.92
N ARG A 175 -19.05 9.23 7.17
CA ARG A 175 -18.83 10.14 8.32
C ARG A 175 -17.63 9.68 9.13
N VAL A 176 -16.92 10.65 9.69
CA VAL A 176 -15.94 10.39 10.75
C VAL A 176 -16.71 10.05 12.02
N VAL A 177 -16.48 8.84 12.56
CA VAL A 177 -17.21 8.32 13.73
C VAL A 177 -16.34 8.21 14.98
N ALA A 178 -15.02 8.22 14.81
CA ALA A 178 -14.05 8.22 15.90
C ALA A 178 -12.74 8.85 15.45
N SER A 179 -11.96 9.32 16.42
CA SER A 179 -10.58 9.73 16.24
C SER A 179 -9.80 9.38 17.51
N PHE A 180 -8.56 8.92 17.35
CA PHE A 180 -7.70 8.60 18.48
C PHE A 180 -6.27 9.05 18.23
N LEU A 181 -5.55 9.34 19.31
CA LEU A 181 -4.15 9.75 19.29
C LEU A 181 -3.22 8.55 19.11
N VAL A 182 -2.13 8.78 18.40
CA VAL A 182 -1.00 7.89 18.26
C VAL A 182 0.30 8.67 18.45
N ASP A 183 1.45 7.99 18.38
CA ASP A 183 2.75 8.67 18.49
C ASP A 183 3.01 9.62 17.30
N PRO A 184 3.95 10.58 17.46
CA PRO A 184 4.17 11.67 16.50
C PRO A 184 4.48 11.21 15.08
N ARG A 185 3.83 11.88 14.14
CA ARG A 185 3.93 11.74 12.69
C ARG A 185 3.48 10.37 12.18
N PRO A 186 2.19 10.02 12.35
CA PRO A 186 1.65 8.79 11.81
C PRO A 186 1.60 8.84 10.27
N ARG A 187 2.15 7.78 9.61
CA ARG A 187 2.36 7.74 8.15
C ARG A 187 1.45 6.76 7.43
N SER A 188 1.15 5.64 8.03
CA SER A 188 0.41 4.57 7.35
C SER A 188 -0.33 3.70 8.34
N ALA A 189 -1.40 3.06 7.87
CA ALA A 189 -2.12 2.04 8.61
C ALA A 189 -2.31 0.78 7.78
N ALA A 190 -2.40 -0.38 8.43
CA ALA A 190 -2.77 -1.65 7.82
C ALA A 190 -3.64 -2.45 8.77
N PHE A 191 -4.67 -3.10 8.25
CA PHE A 191 -5.51 -4.01 9.02
C PHE A 191 -4.96 -5.44 9.00
N SER A 192 -5.19 -6.17 10.07
CA SER A 192 -5.05 -7.63 10.06
C SER A 192 -6.09 -8.25 9.10
N PRO A 193 -5.81 -9.43 8.49
CA PRO A 193 -6.74 -10.04 7.54
C PRO A 193 -8.11 -10.37 8.13
N ASP A 194 -8.20 -10.62 9.43
CA ASP A 194 -9.46 -10.86 10.16
C ASP A 194 -10.20 -9.56 10.54
N GLY A 195 -9.62 -8.40 10.25
CA GLY A 195 -10.19 -7.09 10.53
C GLY A 195 -10.24 -6.70 12.01
N LYS A 196 -9.70 -7.52 12.92
CA LYS A 196 -9.81 -7.26 14.36
C LYS A 196 -8.75 -6.30 14.89
N ARG A 197 -7.61 -6.21 14.21
CA ARG A 197 -6.51 -5.30 14.58
C ARG A 197 -6.16 -4.38 13.43
N ALA A 198 -5.62 -3.22 13.77
CA ALA A 198 -4.90 -2.38 12.84
C ALA A 198 -3.55 -2.00 13.42
N TYR A 199 -2.60 -1.70 12.54
CA TYR A 199 -1.22 -1.34 12.86
C TYR A 199 -0.94 0.02 12.23
N VAL A 200 -0.55 0.99 13.04
CA VAL A 200 -0.28 2.37 12.61
C VAL A 200 1.18 2.69 12.86
N THR A 201 1.90 3.12 11.83
CA THR A 201 3.29 3.56 11.95
C THR A 201 3.35 5.02 12.32
N ALA A 202 4.29 5.40 13.20
CA ALA A 202 4.58 6.78 13.57
C ALA A 202 6.08 7.08 13.33
N GLU A 203 6.37 7.88 12.31
CA GLU A 203 7.75 8.11 11.82
C GLU A 203 8.63 8.77 12.87
N ILE A 204 8.20 9.90 13.44
CA ILE A 204 8.96 10.62 14.47
C ILE A 204 8.92 9.84 15.78
N GLY A 205 7.80 9.26 16.14
CA GLY A 205 7.65 8.42 17.32
C GLY A 205 8.53 7.17 17.30
N GLY A 206 8.91 6.67 16.13
CA GLY A 206 9.68 5.45 15.98
C GLY A 206 8.92 4.20 16.44
N THR A 207 7.59 4.19 16.25
CA THR A 207 6.71 3.19 16.83
C THR A 207 5.73 2.60 15.82
N VAL A 208 5.15 1.46 16.21
CA VAL A 208 3.95 0.88 15.60
C VAL A 208 2.89 0.75 16.68
N THR A 209 1.77 1.42 16.48
CA THR A 209 0.62 1.34 17.39
C THR A 209 -0.31 0.22 16.95
N VAL A 210 -0.71 -0.64 17.88
CA VAL A 210 -1.70 -1.71 17.69
C VAL A 210 -3.06 -1.21 18.17
N VAL A 211 -4.06 -1.37 17.33
CA VAL A 211 -5.43 -0.88 17.56
C VAL A 211 -6.41 -2.05 17.57
N ASP A 212 -7.29 -2.11 18.58
CA ASP A 212 -8.50 -2.93 18.58
C ASP A 212 -9.52 -2.27 17.67
N VAL A 213 -9.80 -2.85 16.51
CA VAL A 213 -10.67 -2.26 15.48
C VAL A 213 -12.14 -2.23 15.92
N PRO A 214 -12.72 -3.28 16.54
CA PRO A 214 -14.08 -3.22 17.05
C PRO A 214 -14.37 -2.07 18.01
N ARG A 215 -13.36 -1.63 18.78
CA ARG A 215 -13.49 -0.54 19.75
C ARG A 215 -12.88 0.78 19.27
N HIS A 216 -12.10 0.76 18.20
CA HIS A 216 -11.27 1.88 17.74
C HIS A 216 -10.35 2.43 18.84
N GLN A 217 -9.71 1.52 19.60
CA GLN A 217 -8.89 1.87 20.75
C GLN A 217 -7.46 1.34 20.59
N VAL A 218 -6.50 2.17 20.97
CA VAL A 218 -5.09 1.76 21.07
C VAL A 218 -4.96 0.73 22.20
N THR A 219 -4.39 -0.43 21.87
CA THR A 219 -4.13 -1.50 22.86
C THR A 219 -2.66 -1.57 23.24
N ARG A 220 -1.77 -1.21 22.30
CA ARG A 220 -0.34 -1.27 22.53
C ARG A 220 0.44 -0.36 21.58
N THR A 221 1.58 0.12 22.04
CA THR A 221 2.57 0.82 21.22
C THR A 221 3.89 0.04 21.28
N LEU A 222 4.38 -0.37 20.11
CA LEU A 222 5.62 -1.11 19.94
C LEU A 222 6.71 -0.14 19.51
N ARG A 223 7.75 0.03 20.33
CA ARG A 223 8.93 0.81 19.94
C ARG A 223 9.82 -0.01 19.03
N LEU A 224 10.17 0.57 17.89
CA LEU A 224 11.15 -0.02 16.97
C LEU A 224 12.57 0.39 17.36
N GLN A 225 13.56 -0.09 16.59
CA GLN A 225 14.96 0.30 16.83
C GLN A 225 15.16 1.83 16.70
N PRO A 226 16.12 2.40 17.42
CA PRO A 226 16.49 3.79 17.23
C PRO A 226 16.75 4.10 15.75
N ALA A 227 16.33 5.26 15.27
CA ALA A 227 16.43 5.69 13.88
C ALA A 227 15.64 4.87 12.85
N ALA A 228 14.74 3.95 13.24
CA ALA A 228 13.89 3.20 12.30
C ALA A 228 13.08 4.14 11.40
N LYS A 229 12.40 5.13 11.99
CA LYS A 229 11.53 6.07 11.27
C LYS A 229 10.55 5.32 10.36
N PRO A 230 9.61 4.55 10.94
CA PRO A 230 8.71 3.68 10.19
C PRO A 230 7.73 4.49 9.32
N VAL A 231 7.49 4.02 8.09
CA VAL A 231 6.63 4.65 7.10
C VAL A 231 5.53 3.67 6.65
N GLY A 232 5.82 2.79 5.71
CA GLY A 232 4.87 1.81 5.21
C GLY A 232 4.67 0.63 6.16
N VAL A 233 3.46 0.08 6.19
CA VAL A 233 3.13 -1.11 6.99
C VAL A 233 2.18 -2.02 6.21
N VAL A 234 2.36 -3.34 6.34
CA VAL A 234 1.46 -4.35 5.77
C VAL A 234 1.41 -5.58 6.66
N ALA A 235 0.23 -6.18 6.81
CA ALA A 235 0.06 -7.48 7.46
C ALA A 235 0.19 -8.62 6.44
N SER A 236 0.78 -9.76 6.85
CA SER A 236 0.79 -10.96 6.02
C SER A 236 -0.63 -11.51 5.82
N PRO A 237 -0.91 -12.17 4.68
CA PRO A 237 -2.24 -12.72 4.40
C PRO A 237 -2.72 -13.77 5.42
N ASP A 238 -1.81 -14.45 6.10
CA ASP A 238 -2.11 -15.41 7.17
C ASP A 238 -2.28 -14.75 8.56
N GLY A 239 -2.09 -13.42 8.64
CA GLY A 239 -2.21 -12.63 9.87
C GLY A 239 -1.11 -12.85 10.91
N LYS A 240 -0.07 -13.64 10.59
CA LYS A 240 0.96 -13.99 11.58
C LYS A 240 2.05 -12.94 11.72
N ARG A 241 2.30 -12.16 10.68
CA ARG A 241 3.38 -11.17 10.64
C ARG A 241 2.90 -9.80 10.19
N VAL A 242 3.58 -8.78 10.67
CA VAL A 242 3.46 -7.40 10.19
C VAL A 242 4.82 -6.96 9.74
N TYR A 243 4.90 -6.41 8.54
CA TYR A 243 6.13 -5.89 7.94
C TYR A 243 6.07 -4.37 7.90
N VAL A 244 7.14 -3.74 8.34
CA VAL A 244 7.22 -2.27 8.48
C VAL A 244 8.45 -1.75 7.76
N ALA A 245 8.26 -0.88 6.79
CA ALA A 245 9.33 -0.18 6.09
C ALA A 245 9.90 0.93 7.00
N ASN A 246 11.16 0.79 7.39
CA ASN A 246 11.86 1.76 8.24
C ASN A 246 12.60 2.76 7.36
N GLY A 247 11.97 3.89 7.04
CA GLY A 247 12.45 4.85 6.05
C GLY A 247 13.91 5.31 6.25
N HIS A 248 14.28 5.75 7.42
CA HIS A 248 15.67 6.13 7.72
C HIS A 248 16.55 4.96 8.17
N GLY A 249 15.94 3.88 8.68
CA GLY A 249 16.65 2.67 9.08
C GLY A 249 17.15 1.82 7.91
N ASN A 250 16.71 2.10 6.67
CA ASN A 250 17.04 1.32 5.47
C ASN A 250 16.82 -0.18 5.66
N ALA A 251 15.74 -0.53 6.33
CA ALA A 251 15.41 -1.90 6.72
C ALA A 251 13.90 -2.13 6.76
N VAL A 252 13.50 -3.38 6.83
CA VAL A 252 12.14 -3.81 7.15
C VAL A 252 12.14 -4.47 8.53
N SER A 253 11.36 -3.94 9.48
CA SER A 253 11.07 -4.63 10.73
C SER A 253 9.99 -5.67 10.50
N VAL A 254 10.18 -6.87 11.04
CA VAL A 254 9.21 -7.96 11.03
C VAL A 254 8.68 -8.16 12.44
N ILE A 255 7.39 -8.03 12.62
CA ILE A 255 6.69 -8.17 13.88
C ILE A 255 5.89 -9.48 13.89
N ASP A 256 6.02 -10.28 14.94
CA ASP A 256 5.12 -11.39 15.25
C ASP A 256 3.80 -10.78 15.76
N ALA A 257 2.72 -10.96 15.00
CA ALA A 257 1.43 -10.34 15.29
C ALA A 257 0.75 -10.89 16.55
N ALA A 258 1.01 -12.15 16.92
CA ALA A 258 0.43 -12.77 18.11
C ALA A 258 1.17 -12.36 19.38
N ARG A 259 2.51 -12.29 19.31
CA ARG A 259 3.37 -11.91 20.45
C ARG A 259 3.55 -10.40 20.56
N GLU A 260 3.21 -9.65 19.50
CA GLU A 260 3.42 -8.20 19.38
C GLU A 260 4.88 -7.81 19.69
N LYS A 261 5.80 -8.50 19.03
CA LYS A 261 7.25 -8.28 19.20
C LYS A 261 7.96 -8.24 17.86
N VAL A 262 8.95 -7.38 17.73
CA VAL A 262 9.88 -7.42 16.60
C VAL A 262 10.71 -8.70 16.68
N ILE A 263 10.66 -9.52 15.64
CA ILE A 263 11.38 -10.80 15.54
C ILE A 263 12.56 -10.76 14.59
N ALA A 264 12.59 -9.79 13.68
CA ALA A 264 13.70 -9.57 12.76
C ALA A 264 13.74 -8.14 12.25
N VAL A 265 14.92 -7.72 11.80
CA VAL A 265 15.15 -6.49 11.03
C VAL A 265 15.95 -6.86 9.81
N VAL A 266 15.39 -6.67 8.63
CA VAL A 266 15.96 -7.08 7.35
C VAL A 266 16.51 -5.86 6.63
N PRO A 267 17.83 -5.72 6.41
CA PRO A 267 18.38 -4.61 5.63
C PRO A 267 17.88 -4.64 4.19
N VAL A 268 17.49 -3.48 3.65
CA VAL A 268 16.98 -3.29 2.29
C VAL A 268 17.71 -2.15 1.57
N GLY A 269 17.13 -1.60 0.50
CA GLY A 269 17.66 -0.41 -0.14
C GLY A 269 17.50 0.86 0.70
N LYS A 270 17.94 2.00 0.16
CA LYS A 270 17.93 3.28 0.89
C LYS A 270 16.55 3.94 0.85
N ARG A 271 16.07 4.37 2.01
CA ARG A 271 14.80 5.08 2.20
C ARG A 271 13.59 4.24 1.71
N PRO A 272 13.32 3.06 2.30
CA PRO A 272 12.10 2.31 1.98
C PRO A 272 10.86 3.10 2.42
N TRP A 273 9.88 3.24 1.49
CA TRP A 273 8.60 3.92 1.70
C TRP A 273 7.43 2.94 1.69
N GLY A 274 7.05 2.49 0.50
CA GLY A 274 5.98 1.55 0.30
C GLY A 274 6.41 0.12 0.56
N ILE A 275 5.47 -0.70 1.02
CA ILE A 275 5.68 -2.12 1.29
C ILE A 275 4.42 -2.91 0.95
N ALA A 276 4.57 -4.07 0.31
CA ALA A 276 3.48 -4.97 -0.02
C ALA A 276 3.90 -6.43 0.11
N VAL A 277 2.92 -7.30 0.35
CA VAL A 277 3.11 -8.76 0.45
C VAL A 277 2.38 -9.42 -0.72
N THR A 278 2.98 -10.44 -1.34
CA THR A 278 2.28 -11.25 -2.35
C THR A 278 1.04 -11.93 -1.77
N PRO A 279 -0.02 -12.19 -2.57
CA PRO A 279 -1.25 -12.82 -2.09
C PRO A 279 -1.05 -14.19 -1.43
N ASP A 280 0.04 -14.91 -1.79
CA ASP A 280 0.42 -16.18 -1.18
C ASP A 280 1.25 -16.03 0.10
N GLY A 281 1.61 -14.79 0.46
CA GLY A 281 2.42 -14.49 1.64
C GLY A 281 3.89 -14.84 1.54
N ARG A 282 4.40 -15.25 0.36
CA ARG A 282 5.77 -15.76 0.23
C ARG A 282 6.82 -14.69 0.07
N LYS A 283 6.47 -13.54 -0.51
CA LYS A 283 7.42 -12.47 -0.80
C LYS A 283 6.90 -11.12 -0.30
N VAL A 284 7.82 -10.30 0.16
CA VAL A 284 7.57 -8.91 0.57
C VAL A 284 8.40 -8.00 -0.33
N TYR A 285 7.75 -7.02 -0.93
CA TYR A 285 8.35 -6.02 -1.80
C TYR A 285 8.40 -4.68 -1.09
N THR A 286 9.53 -3.98 -1.12
CA THR A 286 9.66 -2.63 -0.57
C THR A 286 10.29 -1.69 -1.57
N ALA A 287 9.62 -0.56 -1.83
CA ALA A 287 10.08 0.49 -2.73
C ALA A 287 11.06 1.41 -1.99
N ASN A 288 12.30 1.49 -2.48
CA ASN A 288 13.42 2.19 -1.85
C ASN A 288 13.71 3.51 -2.60
N GLY A 289 13.19 4.63 -2.10
CA GLY A 289 13.12 5.90 -2.82
C GLY A 289 14.46 6.55 -3.14
N VAL A 290 15.48 6.37 -2.31
CA VAL A 290 16.81 6.96 -2.53
C VAL A 290 17.72 6.04 -3.35
N SER A 291 17.60 4.72 -3.21
CA SER A 291 18.38 3.79 -4.05
C SER A 291 17.70 3.46 -5.39
N ASN A 292 16.45 3.93 -5.61
CA ASN A 292 15.71 3.74 -6.86
C ASN A 292 15.58 2.26 -7.25
N ASP A 293 15.32 1.41 -6.27
CA ASP A 293 15.16 -0.02 -6.45
C ASP A 293 14.00 -0.56 -5.59
N VAL A 294 13.69 -1.81 -5.81
CA VAL A 294 12.78 -2.61 -5.00
C VAL A 294 13.54 -3.77 -4.40
N SER A 295 13.52 -3.91 -3.09
CA SER A 295 14.03 -5.13 -2.45
C SER A 295 12.92 -6.15 -2.34
N VAL A 296 13.21 -7.40 -2.72
CA VAL A 296 12.31 -8.54 -2.57
C VAL A 296 12.82 -9.40 -1.42
N ILE A 297 12.00 -9.56 -0.40
CA ILE A 297 12.31 -10.35 0.79
C ILE A 297 11.53 -11.66 0.71
N ASP A 298 12.22 -12.79 0.86
CA ASP A 298 11.59 -14.09 1.08
C ASP A 298 11.01 -14.14 2.50
N ALA A 299 9.70 -14.34 2.60
CA ALA A 299 9.00 -14.27 3.88
C ALA A 299 9.33 -15.44 4.84
N ALA A 300 9.79 -16.58 4.33
CA ALA A 300 10.15 -17.71 5.17
C ALA A 300 11.54 -17.53 5.81
N THR A 301 12.51 -17.11 5.00
CA THR A 301 13.92 -16.96 5.43
C THR A 301 14.24 -15.59 5.98
N LEU A 302 13.40 -14.58 5.73
CA LEU A 302 13.59 -13.17 6.10
C LEU A 302 14.89 -12.59 5.51
N ARG A 303 15.20 -12.97 4.27
CA ARG A 303 16.38 -12.49 3.53
C ARG A 303 15.95 -11.81 2.23
N VAL A 304 16.70 -10.78 1.83
CA VAL A 304 16.55 -10.19 0.50
C VAL A 304 17.05 -11.20 -0.52
N VAL A 305 16.17 -11.62 -1.44
CA VAL A 305 16.45 -12.59 -2.50
C VAL A 305 16.64 -11.95 -3.88
N ALA A 306 16.12 -10.71 -4.05
CA ALA A 306 16.32 -9.95 -5.28
C ALA A 306 16.32 -8.43 -4.98
N ARG A 307 17.00 -7.68 -5.86
CA ARG A 307 16.91 -6.22 -5.98
C ARG A 307 16.55 -5.89 -7.43
N VAL A 308 15.43 -5.23 -7.60
CA VAL A 308 14.88 -4.92 -8.92
C VAL A 308 15.04 -3.42 -9.16
N PRO A 309 15.72 -2.96 -10.21
CA PRO A 309 15.79 -1.56 -10.56
C PRO A 309 14.39 -0.98 -10.78
N ALA A 310 14.14 0.23 -10.28
CA ALA A 310 12.92 0.99 -10.48
C ALA A 310 13.24 2.38 -11.01
N GLY A 311 12.21 3.18 -11.29
CA GLY A 311 12.41 4.58 -11.65
C GLY A 311 12.86 5.43 -10.45
N ALA A 312 13.32 6.64 -10.72
CA ALA A 312 13.77 7.57 -9.69
C ALA A 312 12.65 7.91 -8.71
N GLY A 313 12.95 7.82 -7.41
CA GLY A 313 12.01 8.08 -6.34
C GLY A 313 10.98 6.96 -6.18
N ALA A 314 11.39 5.68 -6.17
CA ALA A 314 10.48 4.56 -5.90
C ALA A 314 9.73 4.78 -4.57
N TRP A 315 8.38 4.90 -4.63
CA TRP A 315 7.58 5.35 -3.49
C TRP A 315 6.57 4.32 -3.01
N GLY A 316 5.53 4.05 -3.77
CA GLY A 316 4.47 3.09 -3.44
C GLY A 316 4.70 1.75 -4.12
N VAL A 317 4.18 0.69 -3.52
CA VAL A 317 4.13 -0.64 -4.14
C VAL A 317 2.78 -1.29 -3.90
N ALA A 318 2.18 -1.84 -4.96
CA ALA A 318 0.95 -2.62 -4.92
C ALA A 318 1.13 -3.90 -5.72
N ILE A 319 0.52 -4.98 -5.26
CA ILE A 319 0.59 -6.29 -5.93
C ILE A 319 -0.84 -6.68 -6.33
N GLY A 320 -1.00 -7.08 -7.58
CA GLY A 320 -2.27 -7.53 -8.12
C GLY A 320 -2.75 -8.85 -7.50
N PRO A 321 -4.03 -9.18 -7.66
CA PRO A 321 -4.54 -10.51 -7.31
C PRO A 321 -3.89 -11.57 -8.23
N ARG A 322 -4.05 -12.83 -7.84
CA ARG A 322 -3.66 -13.98 -8.68
C ARG A 322 -4.60 -14.16 -9.85
#